data_477b7d53d6d032ec9adb9de6da7b30a2
#
_entry.id   477b7d53d6d032ec9adb9de6da7b30a2
#
_cell.length_a   1.000
_cell.length_b   1.000
_cell.length_c   1.000
_cell.angle_alpha   90.00
_cell.angle_beta   90.00
_cell.angle_gamma   90.00
#
_symmetry.space_group_name_H-M   'P 1'
#
loop_
_entity.id
_entity.type
_entity.pdbx_description
1 polymer ?
#
loop_
_entity_poly.entity_id
_entity_poly.type
_entity_poly.pdbx_seq_one_letter_code
_entity_poly.pdbx_strand_id
1 'polypeptide(L)'
;MAMRIRGSVKSSDPTKPLSYMGAFKSGDWGLLVVAGQFGTQGDATPAGWTGIYDTDKKGENRIRSTTVAVHKAQWSTEFRNINWGSKNADYKGRQCAYLVVIDGSTIDNMELEAIHSTENAQLISDVPCFGIMTMHASAAEDVVAFPATTTVITDGAWGKKTDASWSSIAVNYATTPFTAPAGGTVAKSRTFVKVTEHVEQASEDPTMANGTRVEYFVWSGTEAISCVSMKAIPYGSRSVEEMLKTPKFFVAHRGGSASWPEHTERAYSQCPIFKCHGLEMSCGQSSDGVWFGCHDQSLSRLVPALTKPVDQYTWAEIKAAASQTENMPARLDWLIEHYVDSHVLVVDPKYKTGKWEEFLAVFKGLESKIIFKGYGDTQWAFDPIRAKGVKTWGYAYAGDKGKAWYADWAAGKTCDVLSMEYTAPQDIWTALKASGKPLVSHITSVPESVKMGWDKGADGTICSNPKACIPTCA
;
A
#
# COMPACT_ATOMS: atom_id res chain seq x y z
N MET A 1 -5.93 -8.23 4.36
CA MET A 1 -5.68 -6.75 4.49
C MET A 1 -6.82 -6.01 3.83
N ALA A 2 -7.32 -4.97 4.47
CA ALA A 2 -8.32 -4.10 3.87
C ALA A 2 -7.64 -3.05 2.98
N MET A 3 -8.04 -2.98 1.73
CA MET A 3 -7.71 -1.87 0.84
C MET A 3 -8.41 -0.60 1.34
N ARG A 4 -7.71 0.52 1.38
CA ARG A 4 -8.32 1.81 1.77
C ARG A 4 -8.60 2.68 0.56
N ILE A 5 -9.83 3.11 0.40
CA ILE A 5 -10.22 4.11 -0.59
C ILE A 5 -10.12 5.49 0.05
N ARG A 6 -9.37 6.41 -0.57
CA ARG A 6 -9.30 7.81 -0.12
C ARG A 6 -10.49 8.62 -0.61
N GLY A 7 -11.06 8.24 -1.71
CA GLY A 7 -12.23 8.88 -2.31
C GLY A 7 -12.26 8.77 -3.83
N SER A 8 -13.18 9.47 -4.42
CA SER A 8 -13.40 9.40 -5.86
C SER A 8 -13.88 10.73 -6.43
N VAL A 9 -13.79 10.87 -7.74
CA VAL A 9 -14.34 11.99 -8.49
C VAL A 9 -14.85 11.53 -9.86
N LYS A 10 -15.89 12.16 -10.35
CA LYS A 10 -16.51 11.89 -11.64
C LYS A 10 -16.63 13.15 -12.50
N SER A 11 -16.65 12.97 -13.81
CA SER A 11 -16.94 14.05 -14.78
C SER A 11 -17.65 13.51 -16.01
N SER A 12 -18.52 14.33 -16.57
CA SER A 12 -19.13 14.13 -17.90
C SER A 12 -18.70 15.23 -18.90
N ASP A 13 -17.80 16.11 -18.52
CA ASP A 13 -17.30 17.19 -19.36
C ASP A 13 -15.80 16.99 -19.69
N PRO A 14 -15.49 16.34 -20.83
CA PRO A 14 -14.09 16.08 -21.22
C PRO A 14 -13.33 17.36 -21.61
N THR A 15 -14.00 18.49 -21.71
CA THR A 15 -13.33 19.79 -21.97
C THR A 15 -12.64 20.33 -20.71
N LYS A 16 -12.99 19.79 -19.55
CA LYS A 16 -12.36 20.12 -18.26
C LYS A 16 -11.55 18.93 -17.75
N PRO A 17 -10.40 19.19 -17.16
CA PRO A 17 -9.64 18.12 -16.53
C PRO A 17 -10.42 17.51 -15.35
N LEU A 18 -10.26 16.21 -15.14
CA LEU A 18 -10.75 15.54 -13.97
C LEU A 18 -9.81 15.87 -12.80
N SER A 19 -10.35 16.35 -11.69
CA SER A 19 -9.56 16.81 -10.54
C SER A 19 -10.08 16.22 -9.24
N TYR A 20 -9.28 15.36 -8.62
CA TYR A 20 -9.56 14.89 -7.28
C TYR A 20 -9.11 15.91 -6.24
N MET A 21 -10.05 16.48 -5.50
CA MET A 21 -9.79 17.55 -4.52
C MET A 21 -9.53 17.05 -3.09
N GLY A 22 -9.70 15.75 -2.84
CA GLY A 22 -9.41 15.14 -1.56
C GLY A 22 -7.91 15.06 -1.27
N ALA A 23 -7.55 14.70 -0.05
CA ALA A 23 -6.17 14.47 0.34
C ALA A 23 -5.63 13.19 -0.31
N PHE A 24 -4.47 13.28 -0.93
CA PHE A 24 -3.69 12.15 -1.42
C PHE A 24 -2.20 12.45 -1.33
N LYS A 25 -1.38 11.43 -1.42
CA LYS A 25 0.08 11.54 -1.29
C LYS A 25 0.79 10.77 -2.40
N SER A 26 2.06 11.01 -2.54
CA SER A 26 2.94 10.17 -3.36
C SER A 26 2.81 8.70 -2.95
N GLY A 27 2.73 7.81 -3.93
CA GLY A 27 2.49 6.38 -3.72
C GLY A 27 1.04 5.94 -3.75
N ASP A 28 0.09 6.86 -3.63
CA ASP A 28 -1.33 6.52 -3.79
C ASP A 28 -1.63 6.10 -5.24
N TRP A 29 -2.60 5.21 -5.39
CA TRP A 29 -3.01 4.74 -6.70
C TRP A 29 -4.26 5.46 -7.18
N GLY A 30 -4.28 5.79 -8.47
CA GLY A 30 -5.47 6.18 -9.21
C GLY A 30 -5.94 5.04 -10.10
N LEU A 31 -7.24 4.69 -10.01
CA LEU A 31 -7.95 3.86 -10.96
C LEU A 31 -8.88 4.76 -11.77
N LEU A 32 -8.56 4.95 -13.03
CA LEU A 32 -9.36 5.77 -13.96
C LEU A 32 -10.16 4.85 -14.88
N VAL A 33 -11.45 5.09 -14.95
CA VAL A 33 -12.35 4.46 -15.92
C VAL A 33 -12.93 5.56 -16.80
N VAL A 34 -12.82 5.39 -18.10
CA VAL A 34 -13.42 6.28 -19.09
C VAL A 34 -14.36 5.46 -19.97
N ALA A 35 -15.58 5.90 -20.10
CA ALA A 35 -16.54 5.33 -21.04
C ALA A 35 -17.03 6.41 -21.99
N GLY A 36 -17.11 6.09 -23.27
CA GLY A 36 -17.52 7.12 -24.22
C GLY A 36 -17.85 6.61 -25.62
N GLN A 37 -18.43 7.50 -26.38
CA GLN A 37 -18.54 7.36 -27.82
C GLN A 37 -17.57 8.34 -28.47
N PHE A 38 -16.69 7.80 -29.29
CA PHE A 38 -15.68 8.56 -30.01
C PHE A 38 -15.89 8.39 -31.52
N GLY A 39 -15.56 9.41 -32.31
CA GLY A 39 -15.68 9.35 -33.75
C GLY A 39 -14.54 8.60 -34.45
N THR A 40 -13.42 8.51 -33.79
CA THR A 40 -12.23 7.80 -34.23
C THR A 40 -11.70 6.97 -33.08
N GLN A 41 -11.06 5.86 -33.42
CA GLN A 41 -10.37 5.04 -32.43
C GLN A 41 -9.42 5.95 -31.63
N GLY A 42 -9.66 6.07 -30.35
CA GLY A 42 -8.88 6.90 -29.44
C GLY A 42 -8.67 6.17 -28.14
N ASP A 43 -7.42 5.94 -27.83
CA ASP A 43 -7.02 5.54 -26.49
C ASP A 43 -7.31 6.72 -25.55
N ALA A 44 -8.21 6.52 -24.59
CA ALA A 44 -8.55 7.52 -23.57
C ALA A 44 -7.58 7.49 -22.38
N THR A 45 -6.52 6.70 -22.45
CA THR A 45 -5.47 6.61 -21.43
C THR A 45 -4.70 7.93 -21.35
N PRO A 46 -4.70 8.64 -20.22
CA PRO A 46 -3.93 9.86 -20.08
C PRO A 46 -2.43 9.60 -20.15
N ALA A 47 -1.68 10.60 -20.59
CA ALA A 47 -0.21 10.51 -20.61
C ALA A 47 0.35 10.17 -19.20
N GLY A 48 1.24 9.18 -19.13
CA GLY A 48 1.85 8.71 -17.91
C GLY A 48 1.03 7.67 -17.13
N TRP A 49 -0.19 7.34 -17.58
CA TRP A 49 -1.01 6.27 -17.04
C TRP A 49 -0.74 4.96 -17.76
N THR A 50 -0.91 3.84 -17.06
CA THR A 50 -0.83 2.52 -17.66
C THR A 50 -2.24 2.05 -18.01
N GLY A 51 -2.53 1.89 -19.30
CA GLY A 51 -3.76 1.26 -19.76
C GLY A 51 -3.75 -0.22 -19.39
N ILE A 52 -4.79 -0.67 -18.70
CA ILE A 52 -4.95 -2.07 -18.29
C ILE A 52 -5.97 -2.77 -19.17
N TYR A 53 -7.00 -2.05 -19.56
CA TYR A 53 -8.06 -2.57 -20.39
C TYR A 53 -8.56 -1.47 -21.31
N ASP A 54 -8.70 -1.82 -22.56
CA ASP A 54 -9.33 -0.98 -23.57
C ASP A 54 -10.18 -1.85 -24.49
N THR A 55 -11.37 -1.39 -24.83
CA THR A 55 -12.23 -2.06 -25.79
C THR A 55 -12.97 -1.07 -26.64
N ASP A 56 -12.87 -1.30 -27.94
CA ASP A 56 -13.64 -0.59 -28.94
C ASP A 56 -14.68 -1.52 -29.56
N LYS A 57 -15.96 -1.23 -29.36
CA LYS A 57 -17.03 -1.88 -30.14
C LYS A 57 -17.49 -0.93 -31.23
N LYS A 58 -17.28 -1.32 -32.47
CA LYS A 58 -17.80 -0.62 -33.65
C LYS A 58 -19.29 -0.89 -33.81
N GLY A 59 -20.11 0.14 -33.64
CA GLY A 59 -21.52 0.13 -34.10
C GLY A 59 -21.60 0.83 -35.45
N GLU A 60 -22.76 0.84 -36.08
CA GLU A 60 -22.99 1.24 -37.49
C GLU A 60 -22.49 2.63 -37.91
N ASN A 61 -21.91 3.44 -37.10
CA ASN A 61 -21.21 4.69 -37.43
C ASN A 61 -20.51 5.32 -36.21
N ARG A 62 -20.27 4.59 -35.13
CA ARG A 62 -19.69 5.16 -33.90
C ARG A 62 -18.85 4.11 -33.19
N ILE A 63 -17.71 4.53 -32.71
CA ILE A 63 -16.88 3.71 -31.84
C ILE A 63 -17.31 3.96 -30.40
N ARG A 64 -17.63 2.91 -29.69
CA ARG A 64 -17.94 2.90 -28.26
C ARG A 64 -16.75 2.28 -27.55
N SER A 65 -16.19 3.01 -26.62
CA SER A 65 -14.92 2.64 -25.98
C SER A 65 -15.05 2.66 -24.46
N THR A 66 -14.39 1.72 -23.84
CA THR A 66 -14.13 1.70 -22.41
C THR A 66 -12.64 1.56 -22.19
N THR A 67 -12.07 2.51 -21.45
CA THR A 67 -10.68 2.48 -21.04
C THR A 67 -10.61 2.36 -19.54
N VAL A 68 -9.81 1.41 -19.04
CA VAL A 68 -9.43 1.31 -17.64
C VAL A 68 -7.92 1.50 -17.55
N ALA A 69 -7.50 2.49 -16.81
CA ALA A 69 -6.10 2.83 -16.62
C ALA A 69 -5.76 3.04 -15.15
N VAL A 70 -4.53 2.74 -14.80
CA VAL A 70 -4.00 2.94 -13.45
C VAL A 70 -2.77 3.81 -13.47
N HIS A 71 -2.56 4.52 -12.38
CA HIS A 71 -1.36 5.33 -12.16
C HIS A 71 -1.01 5.37 -10.69
N LYS A 72 0.27 5.17 -10.38
CA LYS A 72 0.81 5.35 -9.04
C LYS A 72 1.40 6.74 -8.91
N ALA A 73 0.81 7.58 -8.10
CA ALA A 73 1.20 8.98 -7.95
C ALA A 73 2.65 9.11 -7.48
N GLN A 74 3.44 9.90 -8.19
CA GLN A 74 4.80 10.28 -7.78
C GLN A 74 4.77 11.56 -6.93
N TRP A 75 3.75 12.39 -7.13
CA TRP A 75 3.58 13.69 -6.48
C TRP A 75 2.16 13.87 -5.96
N SER A 76 2.00 14.67 -4.92
CA SER A 76 0.69 14.98 -4.32
C SER A 76 -0.24 15.88 -5.19
N THR A 77 0.08 16.09 -6.46
CA THR A 77 -0.71 16.91 -7.39
C THR A 77 -1.18 16.17 -8.63
N GLU A 78 -0.72 14.94 -8.88
CA GLU A 78 -0.96 14.23 -10.14
C GLU A 78 -2.43 13.90 -10.41
N PHE A 79 -3.26 13.71 -9.39
CA PHE A 79 -4.68 13.47 -9.55
C PHE A 79 -5.52 14.75 -9.64
N ARG A 80 -4.89 15.91 -9.75
CA ARG A 80 -5.58 17.21 -9.77
C ARG A 80 -5.82 17.81 -11.15
N ASN A 81 -5.29 17.17 -12.21
CA ASN A 81 -5.36 17.78 -13.53
C ASN A 81 -5.28 16.74 -14.66
N ILE A 82 -6.12 15.72 -14.56
CA ILE A 82 -6.12 14.60 -15.50
C ILE A 82 -6.90 15.00 -16.75
N ASN A 83 -6.23 15.09 -17.87
CA ASN A 83 -6.88 15.22 -19.17
C ASN A 83 -7.40 13.85 -19.60
N TRP A 84 -8.68 13.77 -19.93
CA TRP A 84 -9.36 12.54 -20.27
C TRP A 84 -10.34 12.75 -21.43
N GLY A 85 -10.64 11.66 -22.13
CA GLY A 85 -11.64 11.68 -23.19
C GLY A 85 -11.33 12.56 -24.40
N SER A 86 -12.25 12.56 -25.36
CA SER A 86 -12.16 13.38 -26.56
C SER A 86 -12.72 14.78 -26.34
N LYS A 87 -11.98 15.80 -26.72
CA LYS A 87 -12.42 17.22 -26.67
C LYS A 87 -13.29 17.64 -27.86
N ASN A 88 -13.55 16.74 -28.80
CA ASN A 88 -14.39 17.02 -29.94
C ASN A 88 -15.83 17.34 -29.48
N ALA A 89 -16.36 18.46 -29.95
CA ALA A 89 -17.68 18.97 -29.57
C ALA A 89 -18.83 17.99 -29.90
N ASP A 90 -18.67 17.19 -30.95
CA ASP A 90 -19.69 16.23 -31.41
C ASP A 90 -19.89 15.06 -30.41
N TYR A 91 -18.89 14.81 -29.55
CA TYR A 91 -18.93 13.75 -28.55
C TYR A 91 -19.02 14.27 -27.12
N LYS A 92 -19.04 15.59 -26.95
CA LYS A 92 -19.27 16.23 -25.66
C LYS A 92 -20.65 15.82 -25.14
N GLY A 93 -20.71 15.27 -23.93
CA GLY A 93 -21.95 14.78 -23.33
C GLY A 93 -22.25 13.31 -23.60
N ARG A 94 -21.39 12.61 -24.37
CA ARG A 94 -21.47 11.17 -24.61
C ARG A 94 -20.35 10.38 -23.95
N GLN A 95 -19.59 11.06 -23.11
CA GLN A 95 -18.45 10.53 -22.40
C GLN A 95 -18.59 10.78 -20.91
N CYS A 96 -18.07 9.87 -20.13
CA CYS A 96 -17.93 10.05 -18.69
C CYS A 96 -16.62 9.43 -18.21
N ALA A 97 -16.10 9.97 -17.13
CA ALA A 97 -14.93 9.46 -16.44
C ALA A 97 -15.17 9.34 -14.95
N TYR A 98 -14.51 8.36 -14.37
CA TYR A 98 -14.52 8.11 -12.96
C TYR A 98 -13.12 7.77 -12.46
N LEU A 99 -12.67 8.47 -11.45
CA LEU A 99 -11.40 8.24 -10.78
C LEU A 99 -11.66 7.80 -9.34
N VAL A 100 -11.10 6.67 -8.96
CA VAL A 100 -10.96 6.22 -7.57
C VAL A 100 -9.52 6.44 -7.14
N VAL A 101 -9.34 7.06 -5.98
CA VAL A 101 -8.02 7.23 -5.35
C VAL A 101 -7.90 6.28 -4.17
N ILE A 102 -6.84 5.46 -4.17
CA ILE A 102 -6.61 4.36 -3.25
C ILE A 102 -5.34 4.65 -2.46
N ASP A 103 -5.37 4.37 -1.16
CA ASP A 103 -4.18 4.47 -0.31
C ASP A 103 -3.10 3.47 -0.76
N GLY A 104 -2.03 3.99 -1.33
CA GLY A 104 -0.93 3.20 -1.87
C GLY A 104 -0.13 2.43 -0.83
N SER A 105 -0.32 2.70 0.46
CA SER A 105 0.28 1.89 1.52
C SER A 105 -0.45 0.56 1.74
N THR A 106 -1.63 0.38 1.16
CA THR A 106 -2.46 -0.82 1.33
C THR A 106 -2.36 -1.80 0.16
N ILE A 107 -1.87 -1.36 -0.99
CA ILE A 107 -1.73 -2.20 -2.20
C ILE A 107 -0.39 -1.96 -2.90
N ASP A 108 0.17 -3.01 -3.48
CA ASP A 108 1.41 -2.95 -4.27
C ASP A 108 1.14 -2.67 -5.75
N ASN A 109 0.14 -3.32 -6.30
CA ASN A 109 -0.18 -3.25 -7.72
C ASN A 109 -1.69 -3.37 -7.95
N MET A 110 -2.12 -3.02 -9.16
CA MET A 110 -3.47 -3.26 -9.66
C MET A 110 -3.38 -4.01 -10.98
N GLU A 111 -4.08 -5.13 -11.08
CA GLU A 111 -4.03 -6.00 -12.24
C GLU A 111 -5.44 -6.33 -12.74
N LEU A 112 -5.57 -6.56 -14.03
CA LEU A 112 -6.77 -7.13 -14.60
C LEU A 112 -6.91 -8.57 -14.10
N GLU A 113 -8.03 -8.89 -13.47
CA GLU A 113 -8.33 -10.23 -12.99
C GLU A 113 -9.09 -11.03 -14.04
N ALA A 114 -10.19 -10.48 -14.53
CA ALA A 114 -11.01 -11.12 -15.54
C ALA A 114 -11.81 -10.11 -16.36
N ILE A 115 -12.14 -10.51 -17.58
CA ILE A 115 -13.15 -9.88 -18.43
C ILE A 115 -14.38 -10.78 -18.36
N HIS A 116 -15.47 -10.24 -17.84
CA HIS A 116 -16.71 -11.00 -17.68
C HIS A 116 -17.60 -10.82 -18.90
N SER A 117 -18.23 -11.93 -19.33
CA SER A 117 -19.32 -11.82 -20.29
C SER A 117 -20.50 -11.11 -19.61
N THR A 118 -21.27 -10.37 -20.39
CA THR A 118 -22.46 -9.65 -19.90
C THR A 118 -23.56 -10.56 -19.36
N GLU A 119 -23.40 -11.87 -19.46
CA GLU A 119 -24.42 -12.86 -19.10
C GLU A 119 -24.17 -13.53 -17.73
N ASN A 120 -22.93 -13.61 -17.27
CA ASN A 120 -22.56 -14.33 -16.05
C ASN A 120 -21.31 -13.71 -15.40
N ALA A 121 -21.45 -12.51 -14.84
CA ALA A 121 -20.36 -11.91 -14.09
C ALA A 121 -20.42 -12.37 -12.62
N GLN A 122 -19.46 -13.17 -12.22
CA GLN A 122 -19.24 -13.53 -10.83
C GLN A 122 -17.86 -13.05 -10.41
N LEU A 123 -17.82 -12.23 -9.39
CA LEU A 123 -16.58 -11.72 -8.83
C LEU A 123 -16.20 -12.58 -7.62
N ILE A 124 -15.11 -13.32 -7.76
CA ILE A 124 -14.49 -14.07 -6.67
C ILE A 124 -13.04 -13.66 -6.63
N SER A 125 -12.55 -13.20 -5.50
CA SER A 125 -11.16 -12.81 -5.36
C SER A 125 -10.63 -13.13 -3.97
N ASP A 126 -9.43 -13.67 -3.93
CA ASP A 126 -8.64 -13.90 -2.70
C ASP A 126 -7.91 -12.63 -2.22
N VAL A 127 -8.03 -11.56 -2.97
CA VAL A 127 -7.46 -10.24 -2.67
C VAL A 127 -8.52 -9.14 -2.82
N PRO A 128 -8.31 -7.93 -2.30
CA PRO A 128 -9.18 -6.79 -2.56
C PRO A 128 -9.35 -6.54 -4.07
N CYS A 129 -10.54 -6.18 -4.51
CA CYS A 129 -10.83 -6.08 -5.93
C CYS A 129 -11.87 -5.01 -6.27
N PHE A 130 -11.94 -4.66 -7.55
CA PHE A 130 -12.94 -3.79 -8.14
C PHE A 130 -13.71 -4.53 -9.24
N GLY A 131 -15.03 -4.38 -9.22
CA GLY A 131 -15.88 -4.69 -10.37
C GLY A 131 -16.21 -3.41 -11.12
N ILE A 132 -15.94 -3.38 -12.41
CA ILE A 132 -16.16 -2.23 -13.29
C ILE A 132 -17.13 -2.62 -14.38
N MET A 133 -18.22 -1.89 -14.50
CA MET A 133 -19.17 -2.03 -15.60
C MET A 133 -19.32 -0.71 -16.32
N THR A 134 -19.19 -0.74 -17.64
CA THR A 134 -19.47 0.41 -18.49
C THR A 134 -20.57 0.05 -19.48
N MET A 135 -21.40 1.03 -19.77
CA MET A 135 -22.56 0.86 -20.58
C MET A 135 -22.74 2.04 -21.52
N HIS A 136 -23.30 1.73 -22.68
CA HIS A 136 -23.65 2.70 -23.69
C HIS A 136 -25.05 2.39 -24.23
N ALA A 137 -25.88 3.40 -24.39
CA ALA A 137 -27.16 3.27 -25.02
C ALA A 137 -27.23 4.08 -26.31
N SER A 138 -27.98 3.59 -27.26
CA SER A 138 -28.15 4.19 -28.57
C SER A 138 -29.51 4.88 -28.78
N ALA A 139 -30.43 4.76 -27.80
CA ALA A 139 -31.75 5.34 -27.89
C ALA A 139 -32.08 6.17 -26.63
N ALA A 140 -32.86 7.22 -26.84
CA ALA A 140 -33.25 8.12 -25.74
C ALA A 140 -34.19 7.48 -24.69
N GLU A 141 -34.76 6.35 -25.02
CA GLU A 141 -35.75 5.63 -24.18
C GLU A 141 -35.07 4.63 -23.23
N ASP A 142 -33.82 4.29 -23.45
CA ASP A 142 -33.08 3.34 -22.63
C ASP A 142 -32.52 4.02 -21.38
N VAL A 143 -33.38 4.32 -20.45
CA VAL A 143 -32.97 4.82 -19.13
C VAL A 143 -32.46 3.65 -18.31
N VAL A 144 -31.18 3.65 -18.11
CA VAL A 144 -30.53 2.72 -17.20
C VAL A 144 -30.67 3.23 -15.79
N ALA A 145 -31.54 2.60 -15.01
CA ALA A 145 -31.57 2.76 -13.57
C ALA A 145 -30.74 1.65 -12.94
N PHE A 146 -29.70 1.99 -12.23
CA PHE A 146 -29.04 1.04 -11.33
C PHE A 146 -30.03 0.70 -10.20
N PRO A 147 -30.10 -0.55 -9.74
CA PRO A 147 -30.95 -0.92 -8.62
C PRO A 147 -30.65 -0.04 -7.41
N ALA A 148 -31.69 0.42 -6.71
CA ALA A 148 -31.60 1.33 -5.58
C ALA A 148 -30.77 0.78 -4.41
N THR A 149 -30.57 -0.53 -4.37
CA THR A 149 -29.77 -1.24 -3.36
C THR A 149 -28.28 -1.22 -3.62
N THR A 150 -27.83 -0.71 -4.78
CA THR A 150 -26.40 -0.64 -5.07
C THR A 150 -25.78 0.58 -4.44
N THR A 151 -24.81 0.40 -3.53
CA THR A 151 -23.86 1.47 -3.22
C THR A 151 -22.97 1.64 -4.43
N VAL A 152 -23.49 2.31 -5.43
CA VAL A 152 -22.73 2.65 -6.61
C VAL A 152 -21.84 3.80 -6.19
N ILE A 153 -20.52 3.63 -6.35
CA ILE A 153 -19.57 4.71 -6.09
C ILE A 153 -19.85 5.83 -7.08
N THR A 154 -20.38 5.51 -8.27
CA THR A 154 -21.00 6.47 -9.17
C THR A 154 -22.16 5.82 -9.89
N ASP A 155 -23.32 6.44 -9.77
CA ASP A 155 -24.33 6.34 -10.78
C ASP A 155 -24.30 7.62 -11.62
N GLY A 156 -24.40 7.49 -12.88
CA GLY A 156 -24.47 8.66 -13.73
C GLY A 156 -24.76 8.23 -15.14
N ALA A 157 -26.01 8.28 -15.53
CA ALA A 157 -26.34 8.38 -16.94
C ALA A 157 -26.00 9.80 -17.37
N TRP A 158 -24.95 9.95 -18.17
CA TRP A 158 -24.55 11.22 -18.70
C TRP A 158 -24.75 11.23 -20.21
N GLY A 159 -25.73 11.86 -20.64
CA GLY A 159 -26.06 12.09 -22.02
C GLY A 159 -27.36 12.81 -22.10
N LYS A 160 -27.54 13.67 -23.06
CA LYS A 160 -28.84 14.27 -23.31
C LYS A 160 -29.80 13.16 -23.74
N LYS A 161 -30.87 12.97 -23.01
CA LYS A 161 -31.96 12.07 -23.38
C LYS A 161 -32.54 12.34 -24.80
N THR A 162 -32.24 13.48 -25.38
CA THR A 162 -32.72 13.88 -26.71
C THR A 162 -31.78 13.46 -27.86
N ASP A 163 -30.52 13.13 -27.58
CA ASP A 163 -29.57 12.70 -28.58
C ASP A 163 -29.27 11.23 -28.32
N ALA A 164 -29.80 10.40 -29.09
CA ALA A 164 -29.69 8.95 -29.25
C ALA A 164 -28.46 8.20 -28.67
N SER A 165 -27.71 8.73 -27.72
CA SER A 165 -26.59 7.97 -27.12
C SER A 165 -26.05 8.59 -25.82
N TRP A 166 -25.78 7.76 -24.85
CA TRP A 166 -25.18 8.12 -23.58
C TRP A 166 -24.23 6.99 -23.09
N SER A 167 -23.39 7.31 -22.14
CA SER A 167 -22.49 6.35 -21.49
C SER A 167 -22.59 6.45 -19.99
N SER A 168 -22.42 5.35 -19.30
CA SER A 168 -22.37 5.33 -17.85
C SER A 168 -21.29 4.37 -17.34
N ILE A 169 -20.84 4.60 -16.11
CA ILE A 169 -19.86 3.79 -15.42
C ILE A 169 -20.43 3.39 -14.06
N ALA A 170 -20.28 2.13 -13.70
CA ALA A 170 -20.43 1.66 -12.34
C ALA A 170 -19.13 1.01 -11.87
N VAL A 171 -18.67 1.40 -10.69
CA VAL A 171 -17.50 0.81 -10.05
C VAL A 171 -17.90 0.35 -8.66
N ASN A 172 -17.69 -0.93 -8.39
CA ASN A 172 -17.88 -1.54 -7.08
C ASN A 172 -16.53 -2.07 -6.59
N TYR A 173 -16.35 -2.18 -5.29
CA TYR A 173 -15.11 -2.70 -4.73
C TYR A 173 -15.33 -3.51 -3.45
N ALA A 174 -14.43 -4.45 -3.20
CA ALA A 174 -14.22 -5.10 -1.93
C ALA A 174 -12.86 -4.72 -1.38
N THR A 175 -12.82 -4.26 -0.15
CA THR A 175 -11.58 -3.85 0.52
C THR A 175 -10.85 -5.02 1.17
N THR A 176 -11.51 -6.15 1.33
CA THR A 176 -10.96 -7.38 1.89
C THR A 176 -11.16 -8.55 0.94
N PRO A 177 -10.35 -9.62 1.05
CA PRO A 177 -10.62 -10.87 0.33
C PRO A 177 -12.01 -11.41 0.64
N PHE A 178 -12.68 -11.95 -0.36
CA PHE A 178 -13.99 -12.57 -0.20
C PHE A 178 -14.17 -13.75 -1.15
N THR A 179 -15.09 -14.63 -0.79
CA THR A 179 -15.54 -15.72 -1.64
C THR A 179 -17.03 -15.56 -1.87
N ALA A 180 -17.46 -15.46 -3.11
CA ALA A 180 -18.87 -15.43 -3.41
C ALA A 180 -19.52 -16.76 -2.98
N PRO A 181 -20.75 -16.73 -2.43
CA PRO A 181 -21.45 -17.96 -2.07
C PRO A 181 -21.61 -18.87 -3.30
N ALA A 182 -21.25 -20.14 -3.15
CA ALA A 182 -21.47 -21.13 -4.19
C ALA A 182 -22.97 -21.32 -4.42
N GLY A 183 -23.44 -21.16 -5.66
CA GLY A 183 -24.78 -21.57 -6.07
C GLY A 183 -25.83 -20.49 -6.28
N GLY A 184 -25.47 -19.24 -6.39
CA GLY A 184 -26.39 -18.21 -6.89
C GLY A 184 -26.76 -18.48 -8.34
N THR A 185 -27.95 -19.05 -8.58
CA THR A 185 -28.49 -19.21 -9.94
C THR A 185 -28.87 -17.84 -10.45
N VAL A 186 -28.04 -17.29 -11.29
CA VAL A 186 -28.32 -16.03 -11.94
C VAL A 186 -29.26 -16.27 -13.09
N ALA A 187 -30.48 -15.73 -12.98
CA ALA A 187 -31.42 -15.71 -14.08
C ALA A 187 -30.79 -14.97 -15.28
N LYS A 188 -31.14 -15.36 -16.49
CA LYS A 188 -30.61 -14.92 -17.80
C LYS A 188 -30.56 -13.42 -18.12
N SER A 189 -30.44 -12.56 -17.13
CA SER A 189 -30.34 -11.13 -17.31
C SER A 189 -28.99 -10.68 -16.75
N ARG A 190 -28.34 -9.79 -17.44
CA ARG A 190 -27.01 -9.24 -17.22
C ARG A 190 -26.81 -8.92 -15.74
N THR A 191 -25.96 -9.69 -15.09
CA THR A 191 -25.77 -9.64 -13.64
C THR A 191 -24.45 -9.01 -13.33
N PHE A 192 -24.46 -8.09 -12.40
CA PHE A 192 -23.26 -7.50 -11.85
C PHE A 192 -23.21 -7.78 -10.35
N VAL A 193 -22.05 -8.16 -9.85
CA VAL A 193 -21.85 -8.40 -8.42
C VAL A 193 -21.45 -7.12 -7.75
N LYS A 194 -22.25 -6.68 -6.81
CA LYS A 194 -21.89 -5.60 -5.89
C LYS A 194 -21.24 -6.22 -4.67
N VAL A 195 -20.03 -5.79 -4.36
CA VAL A 195 -19.38 -6.09 -3.10
C VAL A 195 -19.55 -4.90 -2.18
N THR A 196 -20.24 -5.10 -1.08
CA THR A 196 -20.40 -4.06 -0.05
C THR A 196 -19.21 -4.07 0.91
N GLU A 197 -18.98 -2.94 1.56
CA GLU A 197 -18.02 -2.84 2.64
C GLU A 197 -18.24 -3.92 3.69
N HIS A 198 -17.14 -4.30 4.33
CA HIS A 198 -17.16 -5.19 5.49
C HIS A 198 -18.08 -4.58 6.56
N VAL A 199 -19.22 -5.21 6.78
CA VAL A 199 -20.12 -4.83 7.87
C VAL A 199 -19.72 -5.67 9.08
N GLU A 200 -19.25 -5.04 10.14
CA GLU A 200 -18.89 -5.73 11.40
C GLU A 200 -20.11 -6.38 12.12
N GLN A 201 -21.31 -6.26 11.57
CA GLN A 201 -22.45 -6.99 12.09
C GLN A 201 -22.44 -8.41 11.57
N ALA A 202 -22.41 -9.36 12.49
CA ALA A 202 -22.60 -10.77 12.21
C ALA A 202 -23.85 -10.93 11.33
N SER A 203 -23.62 -11.34 10.07
CA SER A 203 -24.71 -11.74 9.19
C SER A 203 -25.41 -12.95 9.80
N GLU A 204 -26.73 -12.95 9.88
CA GLU A 204 -27.50 -14.13 10.27
C GLU A 204 -27.40 -15.26 9.22
N ASP A 205 -26.77 -14.98 8.06
CA ASP A 205 -26.54 -15.97 7.00
C ASP A 205 -25.19 -16.66 7.22
N PRO A 206 -25.18 -17.95 7.61
CA PRO A 206 -23.96 -18.70 7.88
C PRO A 206 -23.13 -18.99 6.60
N THR A 207 -23.63 -18.66 5.42
CA THR A 207 -22.89 -18.80 4.15
C THR A 207 -21.98 -17.60 3.86
N MET A 208 -22.09 -16.52 4.61
CA MET A 208 -21.29 -15.31 4.49
C MET A 208 -20.09 -15.34 5.40
N ALA A 209 -18.97 -15.83 4.92
CA ALA A 209 -17.72 -15.76 5.67
C ALA A 209 -17.29 -14.29 5.87
N ASN A 210 -16.98 -13.95 7.13
CA ASN A 210 -16.37 -12.66 7.52
C ASN A 210 -17.19 -11.39 7.31
N GLY A 211 -18.52 -11.44 7.39
CA GLY A 211 -19.37 -10.23 7.33
C GLY A 211 -19.34 -9.48 5.99
N THR A 212 -18.81 -10.07 4.95
CA THR A 212 -18.81 -9.50 3.61
C THR A 212 -20.13 -9.81 2.92
N ARG A 213 -20.88 -8.77 2.58
CA ARG A 213 -22.13 -8.93 1.84
C ARG A 213 -21.87 -8.77 0.35
N VAL A 214 -22.20 -9.80 -0.42
CA VAL A 214 -22.18 -9.78 -1.88
C VAL A 214 -23.61 -9.62 -2.35
N GLU A 215 -23.92 -8.52 -3.02
CA GLU A 215 -25.23 -8.30 -3.62
C GLU A 215 -25.12 -8.49 -5.13
N TYR A 216 -26.00 -9.33 -5.66
CA TYR A 216 -26.19 -9.52 -7.09
C TYR A 216 -27.29 -8.58 -7.56
N PHE A 217 -27.07 -7.85 -8.64
CA PHE A 217 -28.14 -7.11 -9.27
C PHE A 217 -28.29 -7.49 -10.74
N VAL A 218 -29.52 -7.54 -11.11
CA VAL A 218 -29.95 -7.89 -12.43
C VAL A 218 -30.18 -6.64 -13.24
N TRP A 219 -29.63 -6.60 -14.40
CA TRP A 219 -29.74 -5.50 -15.33
C TRP A 219 -30.64 -5.88 -16.50
N SER A 220 -31.61 -5.04 -16.83
CA SER A 220 -32.42 -5.15 -18.05
C SER A 220 -32.24 -3.89 -18.89
N GLY A 221 -31.27 -3.86 -19.74
CA GLY A 221 -30.98 -2.73 -20.61
C GLY A 221 -30.20 -3.17 -21.86
N THR A 222 -30.18 -2.35 -22.87
CA THR A 222 -29.86 -2.79 -24.22
C THR A 222 -28.41 -3.07 -24.51
N GLU A 223 -27.43 -2.48 -23.82
CA GLU A 223 -26.02 -2.79 -24.10
C GLU A 223 -25.09 -2.52 -22.92
N ALA A 224 -24.65 -3.57 -22.25
CA ALA A 224 -23.42 -3.52 -21.46
C ALA A 224 -22.24 -3.80 -22.38
N ILE A 225 -21.21 -2.99 -22.36
CA ILE A 225 -20.08 -3.10 -23.27
C ILE A 225 -18.91 -3.79 -22.60
N SER A 226 -18.70 -3.55 -21.33
CA SER A 226 -17.58 -4.11 -20.61
C SER A 226 -17.94 -4.38 -19.16
N CYS A 227 -17.63 -5.59 -18.72
CA CYS A 227 -17.55 -5.96 -17.32
C CYS A 227 -16.15 -6.49 -17.07
N VAL A 228 -15.39 -5.84 -16.23
CA VAL A 228 -14.02 -6.25 -15.89
C VAL A 228 -13.84 -6.27 -14.39
N SER A 229 -13.05 -7.22 -13.91
CA SER A 229 -12.58 -7.26 -12.54
C SER A 229 -11.13 -6.83 -12.49
N MET A 230 -10.83 -5.97 -11.54
CA MET A 230 -9.49 -5.53 -11.20
C MET A 230 -9.16 -5.98 -9.80
N LYS A 231 -8.04 -6.67 -9.61
CA LYS A 231 -7.55 -6.99 -8.29
C LYS A 231 -6.52 -5.97 -7.82
N ALA A 232 -6.61 -5.60 -6.56
CA ALA A 232 -5.60 -4.82 -5.87
C ALA A 232 -4.65 -5.79 -5.17
N ILE A 233 -3.44 -5.91 -5.68
CA ILE A 233 -2.43 -6.79 -5.11
C ILE A 233 -1.97 -6.20 -3.78
N PRO A 234 -2.16 -6.90 -2.68
CA PRO A 234 -1.71 -6.42 -1.39
C PRO A 234 -0.21 -6.20 -1.37
N TYR A 235 0.21 -5.18 -0.65
CA TYR A 235 1.61 -4.87 -0.50
C TYR A 235 2.35 -5.99 0.25
N GLY A 236 3.54 -6.36 -0.23
CA GLY A 236 4.62 -7.14 0.35
C GLY A 236 4.37 -8.04 1.58
N SER A 237 5.43 -8.37 2.26
CA SER A 237 5.42 -9.21 3.44
C SER A 237 4.54 -8.63 4.54
N ARG A 238 3.53 -9.38 4.94
CA ARG A 238 2.56 -8.95 5.95
C ARG A 238 2.92 -9.46 7.33
N SER A 239 3.75 -10.49 7.39
CA SER A 239 4.29 -11.02 8.63
C SER A 239 5.81 -11.06 8.57
N VAL A 240 6.41 -11.12 9.76
CA VAL A 240 7.87 -11.30 9.89
C VAL A 240 8.32 -12.57 9.18
N GLU A 241 7.55 -13.64 9.29
CA GLU A 241 7.89 -14.92 8.67
C GLU A 241 7.88 -14.84 7.14
N GLU A 242 6.90 -14.16 6.55
CA GLU A 242 6.86 -13.93 5.09
C GLU A 242 8.02 -13.07 4.62
N MET A 243 8.32 -11.98 5.34
CA MET A 243 9.47 -11.13 5.00
C MET A 243 10.78 -11.91 5.04
N LEU A 244 11.02 -12.68 6.09
CA LEU A 244 12.27 -13.44 6.24
C LEU A 244 12.41 -14.58 5.23
N LYS A 245 11.34 -15.06 4.63
CA LYS A 245 11.33 -16.03 3.52
C LYS A 245 11.51 -15.36 2.15
N THR A 246 11.30 -14.06 2.05
CA THR A 246 11.46 -13.32 0.79
C THR A 246 12.95 -13.15 0.47
N PRO A 247 13.45 -13.69 -0.65
CA PRO A 247 14.85 -13.52 -1.01
C PRO A 247 15.21 -12.04 -1.21
N LYS A 248 16.34 -11.64 -0.67
CA LYS A 248 16.89 -10.29 -0.86
C LYS A 248 15.94 -9.16 -0.41
N PHE A 249 15.24 -9.36 0.70
CA PHE A 249 14.31 -8.36 1.22
C PHE A 249 15.02 -7.06 1.63
N PHE A 250 14.29 -5.96 1.53
CA PHE A 250 14.74 -4.63 1.93
C PHE A 250 13.98 -4.12 3.15
N VAL A 251 14.71 -3.60 4.14
CA VAL A 251 14.17 -2.83 5.26
C VAL A 251 14.65 -1.39 5.15
N ALA A 252 13.74 -0.43 5.17
CA ALA A 252 14.07 0.98 5.09
C ALA A 252 14.63 1.48 6.43
N HIS A 253 15.94 1.75 6.51
CA HIS A 253 16.61 2.27 7.69
C HIS A 253 16.13 3.68 8.02
N ARG A 254 15.48 3.87 9.15
CA ARG A 254 14.89 5.14 9.60
C ARG A 254 13.96 5.79 8.55
N GLY A 255 13.22 4.96 7.81
CA GLY A 255 12.39 5.43 6.72
C GLY A 255 13.16 5.84 5.46
N GLY A 256 14.42 5.42 5.29
CA GLY A 256 15.25 5.78 4.14
C GLY A 256 16.04 7.07 4.33
N SER A 257 16.79 7.15 5.41
CA SER A 257 17.48 8.34 5.93
C SER A 257 18.51 9.02 5.02
N ALA A 258 18.96 8.34 3.95
CA ALA A 258 19.81 8.97 2.93
C ALA A 258 19.00 9.51 1.73
N SER A 259 17.70 9.22 1.67
CA SER A 259 16.79 9.72 0.62
C SER A 259 15.87 10.82 1.13
N TRP A 260 15.49 10.78 2.41
CA TRP A 260 14.52 11.69 3.03
C TRP A 260 14.92 11.99 4.48
N PRO A 261 14.37 13.06 5.09
CA PRO A 261 14.57 13.34 6.51
C PRO A 261 14.17 12.11 7.35
N GLU A 262 15.12 11.63 8.16
CA GLU A 262 14.96 10.37 8.89
C GLU A 262 13.77 10.41 9.87
N HIS A 263 13.11 9.27 10.02
CA HIS A 263 12.00 9.08 10.97
C HIS A 263 10.78 9.99 10.77
N THR A 264 10.66 10.68 9.64
CA THR A 264 9.49 11.53 9.35
C THR A 264 8.36 10.74 8.71
N GLU A 265 7.12 11.22 8.84
CA GLU A 265 5.97 10.66 8.12
C GLU A 265 6.21 10.68 6.61
N ARG A 266 6.86 11.73 6.10
CA ARG A 266 7.27 11.83 4.69
C ARG A 266 8.19 10.67 4.30
N ALA A 267 9.21 10.37 5.09
CA ALA A 267 10.15 9.29 4.81
C ALA A 267 9.42 7.94 4.73
N TYR A 268 8.61 7.61 5.73
CA TYR A 268 7.86 6.35 5.75
C TYR A 268 6.83 6.25 4.62
N SER A 269 6.23 7.35 4.21
CA SER A 269 5.26 7.33 3.11
C SER A 269 5.89 7.13 1.73
N GLN A 270 7.20 7.34 1.59
CA GLN A 270 7.93 7.07 0.34
C GLN A 270 8.38 5.61 0.21
N CYS A 271 8.65 4.92 1.31
CA CYS A 271 9.21 3.56 1.29
C CYS A 271 8.36 2.53 0.52
N PRO A 272 7.02 2.52 0.65
CA PRO A 272 6.16 1.64 -0.14
C PRO A 272 6.31 1.79 -1.65
N ILE A 273 6.60 3.00 -2.15
CA ILE A 273 6.77 3.28 -3.58
C ILE A 273 7.95 2.47 -4.16
N PHE A 274 8.97 2.26 -3.35
CA PHE A 274 10.18 1.53 -3.72
C PHE A 274 10.15 0.06 -3.26
N LYS A 275 8.98 -0.47 -2.85
CA LYS A 275 8.79 -1.87 -2.50
C LYS A 275 9.69 -2.35 -1.35
N CYS A 276 9.86 -1.53 -0.32
CA CYS A 276 10.46 -1.99 0.93
C CYS A 276 9.55 -3.04 1.59
N HIS A 277 10.13 -4.10 2.12
CA HIS A 277 9.39 -5.17 2.82
C HIS A 277 9.18 -4.84 4.29
N GLY A 278 10.09 -4.08 4.88
CA GLY A 278 10.02 -3.63 6.25
C GLY A 278 10.38 -2.16 6.42
N LEU A 279 9.90 -1.58 7.50
CA LEU A 279 10.16 -0.20 7.89
C LEU A 279 10.84 -0.20 9.26
N GLU A 280 12.03 0.37 9.34
CA GLU A 280 12.74 0.45 10.62
C GLU A 280 12.49 1.81 11.27
N MET A 281 12.15 1.75 12.58
CA MET A 281 12.07 2.92 13.44
C MET A 281 12.90 2.70 14.69
N SER A 282 13.95 3.52 14.84
CA SER A 282 14.56 3.73 16.16
C SER A 282 13.63 4.64 16.97
N CYS A 283 13.31 4.26 18.19
CA CYS A 283 12.31 4.93 19.00
C CYS A 283 12.91 5.62 20.22
N GLY A 284 12.55 6.88 20.41
CA GLY A 284 12.64 7.60 21.66
C GLY A 284 11.25 7.69 22.33
N GLN A 285 11.24 8.10 23.60
CA GLN A 285 10.01 8.34 24.35
C GLN A 285 10.07 9.73 24.99
N SER A 286 9.03 10.54 24.79
CA SER A 286 8.89 11.83 25.46
C SER A 286 8.60 11.70 26.96
N SER A 287 8.72 12.76 27.71
CA SER A 287 8.45 12.78 29.16
C SER A 287 7.00 12.43 29.51
N ASP A 288 6.07 12.68 28.60
CA ASP A 288 4.64 12.35 28.70
C ASP A 288 4.27 11.00 28.05
N GLY A 289 5.29 10.16 27.76
CA GLY A 289 5.10 8.76 27.38
C GLY A 289 4.84 8.50 25.89
N VAL A 290 4.91 9.48 25.01
CA VAL A 290 4.71 9.30 23.58
C VAL A 290 5.94 8.68 22.93
N TRP A 291 5.79 7.52 22.27
CA TRP A 291 6.82 6.89 21.46
C TRP A 291 6.86 7.49 20.04
N PHE A 292 8.05 7.80 19.55
CA PHE A 292 8.25 8.42 18.24
C PHE A 292 9.63 8.09 17.66
N GLY A 293 9.83 8.35 16.38
CA GLY A 293 11.07 8.09 15.67
C GLY A 293 12.21 9.00 16.15
N CYS A 294 13.20 8.39 16.83
CA CYS A 294 14.39 9.09 17.33
C CYS A 294 15.55 8.09 17.48
N HIS A 295 16.65 8.36 16.78
CA HIS A 295 17.83 7.52 16.89
C HIS A 295 18.77 7.91 18.03
N ASP A 296 19.00 9.21 18.22
CA ASP A 296 19.94 9.74 19.20
C ASP A 296 19.24 9.99 20.53
N GLN A 297 20.00 10.13 21.59
CA GLN A 297 19.45 10.47 22.91
C GLN A 297 18.78 11.86 22.93
N SER A 298 19.22 12.77 22.06
CA SER A 298 18.59 14.06 21.80
C SER A 298 18.23 14.25 20.34
N LEU A 299 17.31 15.15 20.04
CA LEU A 299 16.98 15.53 18.67
C LEU A 299 17.86 16.67 18.10
N SER A 300 18.86 17.12 18.82
CA SER A 300 19.66 18.33 18.47
C SER A 300 20.29 18.28 17.08
N ARG A 301 20.61 17.09 16.57
CA ARG A 301 21.15 16.91 15.20
C ARG A 301 20.13 17.26 14.12
N LEU A 302 18.85 17.02 14.38
CA LEU A 302 17.75 17.21 13.42
C LEU A 302 16.95 18.47 13.71
N VAL A 303 16.80 18.79 15.00
CA VAL A 303 16.05 19.94 15.52
C VAL A 303 16.94 20.67 16.51
N PRO A 304 17.77 21.63 16.08
CA PRO A 304 18.79 22.27 16.91
C PRO A 304 18.30 22.90 18.24
N ALA A 305 17.02 23.25 18.31
CA ALA A 305 16.38 23.75 19.50
C ALA A 305 16.20 22.73 20.64
N LEU A 306 16.25 21.42 20.31
CA LEU A 306 16.02 20.32 21.25
C LEU A 306 17.35 19.70 21.71
N THR A 307 18.05 20.37 22.59
CA THR A 307 19.42 20.01 23.05
C THR A 307 19.45 18.98 24.19
N LYS A 308 18.38 18.86 24.97
CA LYS A 308 18.31 17.93 26.11
C LYS A 308 17.93 16.53 25.58
N PRO A 309 18.11 15.46 26.39
CA PRO A 309 17.52 14.16 26.12
C PRO A 309 16.03 14.25 25.85
N VAL A 310 15.54 13.44 24.91
CA VAL A 310 14.15 13.50 24.43
C VAL A 310 13.12 13.24 25.51
N ASP A 311 13.47 12.46 26.52
CA ASP A 311 12.62 12.15 27.68
C ASP A 311 12.49 13.29 28.69
N GLN A 312 13.12 14.43 28.43
CA GLN A 312 12.98 15.67 29.19
C GLN A 312 12.07 16.69 28.50
N TYR A 313 11.49 16.34 27.36
CA TYR A 313 10.51 17.16 26.64
C TYR A 313 9.18 16.42 26.53
N THR A 314 8.08 17.13 26.65
CA THR A 314 6.76 16.63 26.27
C THR A 314 6.66 16.50 24.75
N TRP A 315 5.75 15.67 24.28
CA TRP A 315 5.48 15.59 22.84
C TRP A 315 5.06 16.94 22.25
N ALA A 316 4.30 17.73 22.99
CA ALA A 316 3.88 19.06 22.55
C ALA A 316 5.07 20.00 22.29
N GLU A 317 6.08 19.99 23.16
CA GLU A 317 7.32 20.78 23.01
C GLU A 317 8.14 20.27 21.81
N ILE A 318 8.29 18.95 21.66
CA ILE A 318 8.96 18.35 20.50
C ILE A 318 8.27 18.76 19.20
N LYS A 319 6.94 18.61 19.14
CA LYS A 319 6.13 18.98 17.98
C LYS A 319 6.28 20.47 17.65
N ALA A 320 6.21 21.35 18.64
CA ALA A 320 6.32 22.79 18.42
C ALA A 320 7.69 23.18 17.83
N ALA A 321 8.78 22.61 18.33
CA ALA A 321 10.13 22.88 17.82
C ALA A 321 10.36 22.23 16.45
N ALA A 322 9.96 20.96 16.26
CA ALA A 322 10.20 20.22 15.04
C ALA A 322 9.35 20.70 13.86
N SER A 323 8.14 21.22 14.10
CA SER A 323 7.27 21.77 13.06
C SER A 323 7.85 22.98 12.32
N GLN A 324 8.89 23.59 12.86
CA GLN A 324 9.64 24.66 12.21
C GLN A 324 10.76 24.13 11.29
N THR A 325 10.87 22.82 11.13
CA THR A 325 11.89 22.13 10.35
C THR A 325 11.27 21.10 9.42
N GLU A 326 12.08 20.51 8.54
CA GLU A 326 11.66 19.35 7.73
C GLU A 326 11.74 18.02 8.53
N ASN A 327 12.16 18.05 9.78
CA ASN A 327 12.49 16.89 10.60
C ASN A 327 11.42 16.59 11.67
N MET A 328 10.15 16.85 11.38
CA MET A 328 9.07 16.47 12.28
C MET A 328 9.02 14.94 12.41
N PRO A 329 9.36 14.37 13.58
CA PRO A 329 9.39 12.92 13.73
C PRO A 329 7.98 12.33 13.69
N ALA A 330 7.86 11.15 13.03
CA ALA A 330 6.64 10.37 13.04
C ALA A 330 6.43 9.73 14.42
N ARG A 331 5.20 9.69 14.88
CA ARG A 331 4.81 8.92 16.07
C ARG A 331 4.80 7.44 15.75
N LEU A 332 5.06 6.61 16.76
CA LEU A 332 5.02 5.16 16.60
C LEU A 332 3.58 4.65 16.34
N ASP A 333 2.58 5.21 17.04
CA ASP A 333 1.18 4.87 16.81
C ASP A 333 0.72 5.22 15.38
N TRP A 334 1.17 6.35 14.84
CA TRP A 334 0.93 6.69 13.43
C TRP A 334 1.57 5.67 12.48
N LEU A 335 2.81 5.24 12.75
CA LEU A 335 3.48 4.23 11.92
C LEU A 335 2.73 2.90 11.95
N ILE A 336 2.28 2.48 13.12
CA ILE A 336 1.47 1.26 13.29
C ILE A 336 0.17 1.38 12.51
N GLU A 337 -0.60 2.44 12.71
CA GLU A 337 -1.89 2.66 12.05
C GLU A 337 -1.78 2.59 10.52
N HIS A 338 -0.70 3.14 9.95
CA HIS A 338 -0.58 3.28 8.50
C HIS A 338 0.09 2.09 7.82
N TYR A 339 0.95 1.33 8.52
CA TYR A 339 1.83 0.38 7.83
C TYR A 339 1.88 -1.04 8.40
N VAL A 340 1.39 -1.30 9.61
CA VAL A 340 1.51 -2.62 10.24
C VAL A 340 0.83 -3.74 9.44
N ASP A 341 -0.19 -3.41 8.67
CA ASP A 341 -0.89 -4.39 7.84
C ASP A 341 -0.16 -4.72 6.53
N SER A 342 0.73 -3.83 6.08
CA SER A 342 1.40 -3.95 4.78
C SER A 342 2.91 -4.20 4.88
N HIS A 343 3.53 -3.85 5.99
CA HIS A 343 4.98 -3.93 6.19
C HIS A 343 5.31 -4.49 7.56
N VAL A 344 6.43 -5.19 7.64
CA VAL A 344 7.02 -5.54 8.93
C VAL A 344 7.61 -4.28 9.56
N LEU A 345 7.27 -4.02 10.80
CA LEU A 345 7.88 -2.93 11.55
C LEU A 345 9.11 -3.45 12.33
N VAL A 346 10.28 -2.96 11.98
CA VAL A 346 11.54 -3.27 12.69
C VAL A 346 11.78 -2.16 13.69
N VAL A 347 11.59 -2.43 14.96
CA VAL A 347 11.53 -1.40 16.01
C VAL A 347 12.65 -1.56 17.03
N ASP A 348 13.30 -0.44 17.36
CA ASP A 348 14.48 -0.41 18.23
C ASP A 348 14.31 0.73 19.27
N PRO A 349 13.93 0.41 20.53
CA PRO A 349 13.70 1.42 21.58
C PRO A 349 15.02 1.97 22.15
N LYS A 350 16.03 2.17 21.32
CA LYS A 350 17.37 2.72 21.60
C LYS A 350 17.70 2.82 23.11
N TYR A 351 17.76 4.01 23.68
CA TYR A 351 18.12 4.27 25.06
C TYR A 351 17.03 3.88 26.08
N LYS A 352 15.97 3.21 25.64
CA LYS A 352 14.82 2.79 26.45
C LYS A 352 14.62 1.28 26.48
N THR A 353 15.66 0.49 26.19
CA THR A 353 15.55 -0.99 26.20
C THR A 353 15.07 -1.51 27.58
N GLY A 354 15.41 -0.86 28.68
CA GLY A 354 14.88 -1.19 29.99
C GLY A 354 13.36 -1.07 30.16
N LYS A 355 12.68 -0.38 29.23
CA LYS A 355 11.22 -0.26 29.18
C LYS A 355 10.60 -1.18 28.10
N TRP A 356 11.25 -2.27 27.76
CA TRP A 356 10.80 -3.16 26.67
C TRP A 356 9.36 -3.69 26.88
N GLU A 357 8.92 -3.91 28.09
CA GLU A 357 7.55 -4.37 28.36
C GLU A 357 6.51 -3.29 28.02
N GLU A 358 6.74 -2.07 28.47
CA GLU A 358 5.92 -0.90 28.13
C GLU A 358 5.90 -0.66 26.62
N PHE A 359 7.08 -0.78 26.00
CA PHE A 359 7.22 -0.63 24.55
C PHE A 359 6.45 -1.70 23.77
N LEU A 360 6.57 -2.97 24.15
CA LEU A 360 5.85 -4.07 23.49
C LEU A 360 4.34 -4.03 23.71
N ALA A 361 3.87 -3.44 24.80
CA ALA A 361 2.43 -3.30 25.06
C ALA A 361 1.73 -2.48 23.95
N VAL A 362 2.46 -1.59 23.26
CA VAL A 362 1.95 -0.81 22.11
C VAL A 362 1.59 -1.72 20.93
N PHE A 363 2.22 -2.90 20.83
CA PHE A 363 2.05 -3.84 19.72
C PHE A 363 1.20 -5.07 20.08
N LYS A 364 0.41 -5.00 21.15
CA LYS A 364 -0.42 -6.13 21.59
C LYS A 364 -1.32 -6.62 20.45
N GLY A 365 -1.21 -7.91 20.12
CA GLY A 365 -1.95 -8.52 19.01
C GLY A 365 -1.28 -8.37 17.64
N LEU A 366 -0.10 -7.71 17.57
CA LEU A 366 0.68 -7.48 16.36
C LEU A 366 2.04 -8.18 16.39
N GLU A 367 2.23 -9.16 17.28
CA GLU A 367 3.52 -9.81 17.54
C GLU A 367 4.15 -10.42 16.29
N SER A 368 3.32 -10.95 15.39
CA SER A 368 3.78 -11.53 14.12
C SER A 368 4.16 -10.48 13.04
N LYS A 369 3.91 -9.21 13.31
CA LYS A 369 4.09 -8.08 12.39
C LYS A 369 5.32 -7.23 12.71
N ILE A 370 5.94 -7.47 13.85
CA ILE A 370 7.06 -6.67 14.35
C ILE A 370 8.30 -7.52 14.62
N ILE A 371 9.46 -6.89 14.47
CA ILE A 371 10.74 -7.41 14.95
C ILE A 371 11.32 -6.40 15.92
N PHE A 372 11.62 -6.87 17.12
CA PHE A 372 12.36 -6.07 18.09
C PHE A 372 13.86 -6.10 17.76
N LYS A 373 14.41 -4.96 17.37
CA LYS A 373 15.81 -4.83 16.99
C LYS A 373 16.62 -4.24 18.14
N GLY A 374 17.83 -4.74 18.34
CA GLY A 374 18.73 -4.22 19.35
C GLY A 374 20.19 -4.50 19.04
N TYR A 375 21.08 -3.69 19.61
CA TYR A 375 22.52 -3.93 19.56
C TYR A 375 22.89 -5.16 20.40
N GLY A 376 24.03 -5.76 20.11
CA GLY A 376 24.46 -6.99 20.75
C GLY A 376 24.56 -6.95 22.28
N ASP A 377 24.76 -5.82 22.90
CA ASP A 377 24.76 -5.67 24.36
C ASP A 377 23.36 -5.62 24.99
N THR A 378 22.30 -5.53 24.20
CA THR A 378 20.91 -5.54 24.65
C THR A 378 20.27 -6.93 24.61
N GLN A 379 21.03 -7.98 24.32
CA GLN A 379 20.54 -9.36 24.20
C GLN A 379 19.87 -9.89 25.46
N TRP A 380 20.17 -9.33 26.64
CA TRP A 380 19.51 -9.68 27.89
C TRP A 380 17.98 -9.53 27.85
N ALA A 381 17.47 -8.64 26.97
CA ALA A 381 16.05 -8.45 26.75
C ALA A 381 15.43 -9.42 25.73
N PHE A 382 16.22 -10.07 24.88
CA PHE A 382 15.71 -10.84 23.76
C PHE A 382 14.94 -12.11 24.17
N ASP A 383 15.40 -12.85 25.17
CA ASP A 383 14.70 -14.06 25.65
C ASP A 383 13.30 -13.77 26.19
N PRO A 384 13.10 -12.80 27.09
CA PRO A 384 11.77 -12.45 27.55
C PRO A 384 10.88 -11.88 26.46
N ILE A 385 11.45 -11.16 25.46
CA ILE A 385 10.71 -10.63 24.31
C ILE A 385 10.24 -11.79 23.41
N ARG A 386 11.12 -12.75 23.10
CA ARG A 386 10.74 -13.97 22.34
C ARG A 386 9.67 -14.78 23.04
N ALA A 387 9.71 -14.86 24.36
CA ALA A 387 8.67 -15.52 25.14
C ALA A 387 7.27 -14.87 25.00
N LYS A 388 7.21 -13.61 24.54
CA LYS A 388 5.96 -12.91 24.18
C LYS A 388 5.53 -13.14 22.72
N GLY A 389 6.25 -13.99 21.96
CA GLY A 389 5.95 -14.27 20.55
C GLY A 389 6.54 -13.27 19.55
N VAL A 390 7.33 -12.31 19.98
CA VAL A 390 7.97 -11.30 19.14
C VAL A 390 9.34 -11.79 18.68
N LYS A 391 9.60 -11.71 17.37
CA LYS A 391 10.92 -12.02 16.81
C LYS A 391 11.94 -10.93 17.19
N THR A 392 13.18 -11.35 17.40
CA THR A 392 14.28 -10.47 17.79
C THR A 392 15.36 -10.41 16.72
N TRP A 393 15.95 -9.22 16.54
CA TRP A 393 17.01 -8.94 15.58
C TRP A 393 18.20 -8.31 16.30
N GLY A 394 19.29 -9.07 16.42
CA GLY A 394 20.52 -8.60 16.99
C GLY A 394 21.49 -8.09 15.90
N TYR A 395 22.03 -6.89 16.05
CA TYR A 395 23.05 -6.39 15.15
C TYR A 395 24.39 -6.19 15.85
N ALA A 396 25.48 -6.39 15.11
CA ALA A 396 26.86 -6.23 15.57
C ALA A 396 27.74 -5.66 14.44
N TYR A 397 28.89 -5.19 14.81
CA TYR A 397 29.95 -4.74 13.91
C TYR A 397 31.15 -5.69 13.97
N ALA A 398 32.01 -5.68 12.94
CA ALA A 398 33.20 -6.53 12.92
C ALA A 398 34.12 -6.28 14.12
N GLY A 399 34.20 -5.04 14.59
CA GLY A 399 34.95 -4.66 15.79
C GLY A 399 34.42 -5.22 17.10
N ASP A 400 33.22 -5.83 17.10
CA ASP A 400 32.64 -6.45 18.30
C ASP A 400 33.15 -7.89 18.52
N LYS A 401 33.86 -8.46 17.55
CA LYS A 401 34.49 -9.80 17.67
C LYS A 401 35.43 -9.79 18.87
N GLY A 402 35.11 -10.62 19.85
CA GLY A 402 35.88 -10.68 21.12
C GLY A 402 35.14 -10.10 22.33
N LYS A 403 34.01 -9.40 22.14
CA LYS A 403 33.14 -9.03 23.25
C LYS A 403 32.47 -10.29 23.84
N ALA A 404 32.23 -10.31 25.14
CA ALA A 404 31.71 -11.46 25.87
C ALA A 404 30.40 -12.03 25.27
N TRP A 405 29.52 -11.16 24.78
CA TRP A 405 28.24 -11.55 24.19
C TRP A 405 28.35 -12.03 22.74
N TYR A 406 29.46 -11.74 22.02
CA TYR A 406 29.55 -11.92 20.57
C TYR A 406 29.48 -13.38 20.13
N ALA A 407 30.12 -14.29 20.86
CA ALA A 407 30.16 -15.71 20.48
C ALA A 407 28.78 -16.37 20.46
N ASP A 408 27.94 -16.12 21.47
CA ASP A 408 26.58 -16.66 21.54
C ASP A 408 25.65 -15.97 20.51
N TRP A 409 25.84 -14.69 20.29
CA TRP A 409 25.13 -13.97 19.24
C TRP A 409 25.49 -14.54 17.86
N ALA A 410 26.77 -14.68 17.52
CA ALA A 410 27.23 -15.18 16.23
C ALA A 410 26.79 -16.63 15.96
N ALA A 411 26.63 -17.41 17.02
CA ALA A 411 26.08 -18.77 16.94
C ALA A 411 24.54 -18.79 16.81
N GLY A 412 23.87 -17.65 16.73
CA GLY A 412 22.40 -17.54 16.61
C GLY A 412 21.60 -17.99 17.82
N LYS A 413 22.22 -18.02 19.01
CA LYS A 413 21.56 -18.49 20.24
C LYS A 413 20.66 -17.42 20.87
N THR A 414 21.03 -16.15 20.72
CA THR A 414 20.43 -15.04 21.46
C THR A 414 19.32 -14.30 20.73
N CYS A 415 19.24 -14.40 19.37
CA CYS A 415 18.23 -13.74 18.59
C CYS A 415 17.79 -14.58 17.37
N ASP A 416 16.69 -14.15 16.73
CA ASP A 416 16.11 -14.83 15.57
C ASP A 416 16.73 -14.38 14.25
N VAL A 417 17.24 -13.15 14.16
CA VAL A 417 17.85 -12.54 12.98
C VAL A 417 19.19 -11.94 13.37
N LEU A 418 20.22 -12.21 12.58
CA LEU A 418 21.55 -11.65 12.76
C LEU A 418 21.81 -10.56 11.73
N SER A 419 22.48 -9.48 12.12
CA SER A 419 22.83 -8.41 11.19
C SER A 419 24.27 -7.96 11.40
N MET A 420 24.99 -7.86 10.27
CA MET A 420 26.40 -7.49 10.22
C MET A 420 26.65 -6.40 9.18
N GLU A 421 27.59 -5.52 9.44
CA GLU A 421 27.98 -4.52 8.44
C GLU A 421 28.48 -5.19 7.15
N TYR A 422 28.06 -4.67 6.00
CA TYR A 422 28.40 -5.24 4.70
C TYR A 422 29.92 -5.24 4.41
N THR A 423 30.68 -4.36 5.09
CA THR A 423 32.14 -4.26 4.99
C THR A 423 32.89 -5.33 5.78
N ALA A 424 32.24 -6.00 6.74
CA ALA A 424 32.88 -7.02 7.56
C ALA A 424 33.60 -8.09 6.73
N PRO A 425 34.72 -8.62 7.20
CA PRO A 425 35.48 -9.69 6.52
C PRO A 425 34.64 -10.94 6.22
N GLN A 426 34.99 -11.66 5.15
CA GLN A 426 34.23 -12.84 4.69
C GLN A 426 34.18 -13.97 5.73
N ASP A 427 35.25 -14.15 6.53
CA ASP A 427 35.29 -15.16 7.59
C ASP A 427 34.18 -14.93 8.65
N ILE A 428 33.91 -13.69 8.98
CA ILE A 428 32.78 -13.33 9.87
C ILE A 428 31.45 -13.75 9.26
N TRP A 429 31.21 -13.38 8.00
CA TRP A 429 29.98 -13.76 7.30
C TRP A 429 29.81 -15.27 7.19
N THR A 430 30.89 -15.99 6.92
CA THR A 430 30.88 -17.46 6.86
C THR A 430 30.53 -18.07 8.21
N ALA A 431 31.07 -17.54 9.31
CA ALA A 431 30.72 -17.98 10.67
C ALA A 431 29.24 -17.69 11.01
N LEU A 432 28.75 -16.53 10.67
CA LEU A 432 27.33 -16.17 10.89
C LEU A 432 26.39 -17.06 10.10
N LYS A 433 26.74 -17.41 8.86
CA LYS A 433 25.93 -18.30 8.02
C LYS A 433 25.81 -19.71 8.61
N ALA A 434 26.82 -20.18 9.31
CA ALA A 434 26.80 -21.48 10.00
C ALA A 434 25.75 -21.55 11.14
N SER A 435 25.25 -20.40 11.62
CA SER A 435 24.17 -20.34 12.62
C SER A 435 22.81 -20.81 12.10
N GLY A 436 22.62 -20.84 10.76
CA GLY A 436 21.33 -21.14 10.13
C GLY A 436 20.26 -20.06 10.33
N LYS A 437 20.61 -18.91 10.87
CA LYS A 437 19.68 -17.77 11.05
C LYS A 437 19.64 -16.88 9.82
N PRO A 438 18.52 -16.19 9.54
CA PRO A 438 18.47 -15.12 8.56
C PRO A 438 19.54 -14.06 8.82
N LEU A 439 20.27 -13.70 7.77
CA LEU A 439 21.36 -12.73 7.82
C LEU A 439 20.99 -11.45 7.09
N VAL A 440 21.23 -10.31 7.72
CA VAL A 440 20.93 -9.00 7.15
C VAL A 440 22.19 -8.14 7.08
N SER A 441 22.46 -7.58 5.91
CA SER A 441 23.53 -6.59 5.77
C SER A 441 23.09 -5.21 6.23
N HIS A 442 23.95 -4.48 6.94
CA HIS A 442 23.70 -3.12 7.39
C HIS A 442 24.95 -2.23 7.32
N ILE A 443 24.85 -0.93 7.29
CA ILE A 443 23.74 -0.14 6.77
C ILE A 443 24.13 0.21 5.34
N THR A 444 23.35 -0.26 4.38
CA THR A 444 23.63 -0.04 2.96
C THR A 444 23.01 1.29 2.50
N SER A 445 23.64 1.96 1.53
CA SER A 445 23.15 3.25 1.02
C SER A 445 23.37 3.44 -0.48
N VAL A 446 24.13 2.56 -1.12
CA VAL A 446 24.37 2.55 -2.56
C VAL A 446 24.20 1.12 -3.08
N PRO A 447 23.88 0.92 -4.38
CA PRO A 447 23.70 -0.42 -4.97
C PRO A 447 24.88 -1.38 -4.75
N GLU A 448 26.09 -0.86 -4.79
CA GLU A 448 27.32 -1.63 -4.59
C GLU A 448 27.41 -2.21 -3.17
N SER A 449 27.02 -1.42 -2.16
CA SER A 449 26.99 -1.89 -0.76
C SER A 449 25.94 -2.98 -0.55
N VAL A 450 24.79 -2.89 -1.22
CA VAL A 450 23.75 -3.93 -1.21
C VAL A 450 24.28 -5.23 -1.83
N LYS A 451 24.86 -5.14 -3.02
CA LYS A 451 25.46 -6.29 -3.71
C LYS A 451 26.55 -6.93 -2.88
N MET A 452 27.45 -6.14 -2.29
CA MET A 452 28.50 -6.64 -1.41
C MET A 452 27.94 -7.46 -0.24
N GLY A 453 26.84 -7.01 0.38
CA GLY A 453 26.17 -7.77 1.43
C GLY A 453 25.61 -9.10 0.92
N TRP A 454 24.96 -9.09 -0.24
CA TRP A 454 24.42 -10.32 -0.85
C TRP A 454 25.49 -11.31 -1.30
N ASP A 455 26.58 -10.84 -1.89
CA ASP A 455 27.71 -11.68 -2.29
C ASP A 455 28.36 -12.38 -1.08
N LYS A 456 28.27 -11.76 0.10
CA LYS A 456 28.70 -12.34 1.37
C LYS A 456 27.69 -13.31 1.99
N GLY A 457 26.48 -13.39 1.43
CA GLY A 457 25.45 -14.34 1.83
C GLY A 457 24.34 -13.74 2.71
N ALA A 458 24.14 -12.43 2.69
CA ALA A 458 23.00 -11.82 3.33
C ALA A 458 21.68 -12.21 2.61
N ASP A 459 20.64 -12.51 3.39
CA ASP A 459 19.29 -12.82 2.91
C ASP A 459 18.47 -11.54 2.65
N GLY A 460 18.83 -10.45 3.33
CA GLY A 460 18.21 -9.14 3.18
C GLY A 460 19.17 -8.00 3.54
N THR A 461 18.68 -6.78 3.44
CA THR A 461 19.45 -5.59 3.77
C THR A 461 18.62 -4.52 4.49
N ILE A 462 19.25 -3.81 5.44
CA ILE A 462 18.70 -2.58 5.99
C ILE A 462 19.36 -1.40 5.27
N CYS A 463 18.55 -0.63 4.53
CA CYS A 463 19.01 0.32 3.52
C CYS A 463 18.57 1.75 3.85
N SER A 464 19.53 2.68 3.87
CA SER A 464 19.25 4.11 4.07
C SER A 464 18.81 4.83 2.79
N ASN A 465 19.06 4.24 1.60
CA ASN A 465 18.72 4.85 0.32
C ASN A 465 17.90 3.89 -0.57
N PRO A 466 16.67 3.53 -0.15
CA PRO A 466 15.83 2.64 -0.93
C PRO A 466 15.54 3.17 -2.33
N LYS A 467 15.44 4.49 -2.49
CA LYS A 467 15.22 5.15 -3.78
C LYS A 467 16.28 4.81 -4.83
N ALA A 468 17.54 4.74 -4.44
CA ALA A 468 18.63 4.41 -5.34
C ALA A 468 18.90 2.91 -5.44
N CYS A 469 18.76 2.19 -4.32
CA CYS A 469 19.20 0.80 -4.23
C CYS A 469 18.19 -0.18 -4.82
N ILE A 470 16.90 -0.04 -4.51
CA ILE A 470 15.90 -1.05 -4.91
C ILE A 470 15.74 -1.13 -6.42
N PRO A 471 15.53 -0.03 -7.18
CA PRO A 471 15.37 -0.12 -8.64
C PRO A 471 16.58 -0.72 -9.38
N THR A 472 17.77 -0.68 -8.74
CA THR A 472 19.02 -1.16 -9.35
C THR A 472 19.36 -2.58 -8.94
N CYS A 473 18.85 -3.05 -7.79
CA CYS A 473 19.24 -4.31 -7.18
C CYS A 473 18.11 -5.35 -7.09
N ALA A 474 16.85 -4.91 -7.19
CA ALA A 474 15.68 -5.80 -7.11
C ALA A 474 15.37 -6.51 -8.43
#